data_1cba31aa44f6271f725c38a12acee515
#
_entry.id   1cba31aa44f6271f725c38a12acee515
#
_cell.length_a   1.000
_cell.length_b   1.000
_cell.length_c   1.000
_cell.angle_alpha   90.00
_cell.angle_beta   90.00
_cell.angle_gamma   90.00
#
_symmetry.space_group_name_H-M   'P 1'
#
loop_
_entity.id
_entity.type
_entity.pdbx_description
1 polymer ?
#
loop_
_entity_poly.entity_id
_entity_poly.type
_entity_poly.pdbx_seq_one_letter_code
_entity_poly.pdbx_strand_id
1 'polypeptide(L)'
;DPYLSRGLGDVYKRQPPILSIFTSMFLHGGWMHIIGNMTYLYIFGDNIEERLGKLKFIIFYLVTGIVAAFSQALIDPTSTIPMIGASGAIAGVLGGYLVLYPKANIKVLFWFIIFVKIIRIRAFIVLGGWIIIQFISFNGTDINSGGVAYAAHIGGFLSLIHI
;
A
#
# COMPACT_ATOMS: atom_id res chain seq x y z
N ASP A 1 12.64 -15.50 14.69
CA ASP A 1 12.97 -15.46 16.12
C ASP A 1 11.67 -15.32 16.92
N PRO A 2 11.29 -16.33 17.76
CA PRO A 2 10.06 -16.29 18.55
C PRO A 2 10.02 -15.14 19.57
N TYR A 3 11.14 -14.55 19.90
CA TYR A 3 11.24 -13.43 20.84
C TYR A 3 10.93 -12.09 20.17
N LEU A 4 11.28 -11.90 18.91
CA LEU A 4 10.92 -10.70 18.13
C LEU A 4 9.42 -10.65 17.86
N SER A 5 8.80 -11.77 17.54
CA SER A 5 7.35 -11.84 17.31
C SER A 5 6.54 -11.61 18.60
N ARG A 6 7.01 -12.07 19.76
CA ARG A 6 6.37 -11.80 21.06
C ARG A 6 6.48 -10.33 21.45
N GLY A 7 7.64 -9.70 21.27
CA GLY A 7 7.85 -8.29 21.62
C GLY A 7 6.97 -7.33 20.83
N LEU A 8 6.88 -7.51 19.49
CA LEU A 8 6.01 -6.68 18.65
C LEU A 8 4.53 -6.89 18.96
N GLY A 9 4.07 -8.13 19.14
CA GLY A 9 2.69 -8.42 19.48
C GLY A 9 2.25 -7.81 20.82
N ASP A 10 3.11 -7.80 21.83
CA ASP A 10 2.80 -7.22 23.13
C ASP A 10 2.82 -5.69 23.12
N VAL A 11 3.67 -5.07 22.31
CA VAL A 11 3.66 -3.62 22.08
C VAL A 11 2.35 -3.19 21.42
N TYR A 12 1.86 -3.92 20.41
CA TYR A 12 0.57 -3.64 19.77
C TYR A 12 -0.62 -3.76 20.72
N LYS A 13 -0.66 -4.78 21.56
CA LYS A 13 -1.74 -4.97 22.56
C LYS A 13 -1.81 -3.86 23.60
N ARG A 14 -0.72 -3.13 23.82
CA ARG A 14 -0.64 -2.05 24.82
C ARG A 14 -0.85 -0.64 24.22
N GLN A 15 -0.84 -0.50 22.90
CA GLN A 15 -1.05 0.80 22.27
C GLN A 15 -2.54 1.12 22.12
N PRO A 16 -2.93 2.39 22.28
CA PRO A 16 -4.27 2.82 21.89
C PRO A 16 -4.53 2.52 20.41
N PRO A 17 -5.73 2.07 20.01
CA PRO A 17 -6.04 1.69 18.62
C PRO A 17 -5.68 2.75 17.60
N ILE A 18 -5.91 4.03 17.92
CA ILE A 18 -5.57 5.17 17.05
C ILE A 18 -4.06 5.24 16.78
N LEU A 19 -3.23 5.05 17.82
CA LEU A 19 -1.79 5.08 17.66
C LEU A 19 -1.30 3.90 16.81
N SER A 20 -1.94 2.74 16.95
CA SER A 20 -1.63 1.55 16.17
C SER A 20 -1.86 1.75 14.67
N ILE A 21 -2.87 2.53 14.26
CA ILE A 21 -3.11 2.86 12.85
C ILE A 21 -1.92 3.63 12.26
N PHE A 22 -1.37 4.60 12.98
CA PHE A 22 -0.21 5.36 12.51
C PHE A 22 1.06 4.53 12.51
N THR A 23 1.36 3.85 13.61
CA THR A 23 2.61 3.07 13.74
C THR A 23 2.65 1.91 12.77
N SER A 24 1.52 1.28 12.46
CA SER A 24 1.43 0.17 11.52
C SER A 24 1.91 0.55 10.11
N MET A 25 1.69 1.79 9.66
CA MET A 25 2.14 2.28 8.36
C MET A 25 3.67 2.32 8.22
N PHE A 26 4.41 2.34 9.33
CA PHE A 26 5.88 2.42 9.33
C PHE A 26 6.56 1.10 9.70
N LEU A 27 5.79 0.09 10.09
CA LEU A 27 6.30 -1.22 10.42
C LEU A 27 6.23 -2.15 9.21
N HIS A 28 7.23 -3.01 9.06
CA HIS A 28 7.32 -3.93 7.93
C HIS A 28 7.71 -5.33 8.41
N GLY A 29 7.11 -6.35 7.82
CA GLY A 29 7.31 -7.75 8.18
C GLY A 29 8.62 -8.37 7.68
N GLY A 30 9.45 -7.62 6.93
CA GLY A 30 10.74 -8.09 6.43
C GLY A 30 11.33 -7.18 5.37
N TRP A 31 12.58 -7.47 4.98
CA TRP A 31 13.36 -6.65 4.05
C TRP A 31 12.70 -6.47 2.69
N MET A 32 12.16 -7.54 2.09
CA MET A 32 11.49 -7.45 0.80
C MET A 32 10.22 -6.60 0.86
N HIS A 33 9.52 -6.63 2.00
CA HIS A 33 8.33 -5.81 2.22
C HIS A 33 8.67 -4.31 2.27
N ILE A 34 9.71 -3.92 3.02
CA ILE A 34 10.12 -2.51 3.08
C ILE A 34 10.72 -2.04 1.74
N ILE A 35 11.56 -2.86 1.09
CA ILE A 35 12.15 -2.52 -0.21
C ILE A 35 11.06 -2.32 -1.25
N GLY A 36 10.09 -3.21 -1.32
CA GLY A 36 8.94 -3.08 -2.22
C GLY A 36 8.17 -1.79 -1.98
N ASN A 37 7.78 -1.51 -0.74
CA ASN A 37 7.07 -0.29 -0.37
C ASN A 37 7.86 0.97 -0.73
N MET A 38 9.14 1.02 -0.39
CA MET A 38 9.99 2.19 -0.69
C MET A 38 10.22 2.37 -2.18
N THR A 39 10.31 1.30 -2.95
CA THR A 39 10.42 1.36 -4.41
C THR A 39 9.19 2.00 -5.03
N TYR A 40 7.99 1.57 -4.63
CA TYR A 40 6.76 2.18 -5.14
C TYR A 40 6.60 3.63 -4.69
N LEU A 41 6.91 3.92 -3.44
CA LEU A 41 6.85 5.29 -2.92
C LEU A 41 7.84 6.20 -3.65
N TYR A 42 9.06 5.74 -3.92
CA TYR A 42 10.06 6.50 -4.66
C TYR A 42 9.63 6.77 -6.12
N ILE A 43 9.10 5.76 -6.82
CA ILE A 43 8.73 5.89 -8.23
C ILE A 43 7.51 6.80 -8.43
N PHE A 44 6.51 6.69 -7.56
CA PHE A 44 5.23 7.37 -7.73
C PHE A 44 5.03 8.56 -6.80
N GLY A 45 5.62 8.50 -5.60
CA GLY A 45 5.43 9.51 -4.56
C GLY A 45 6.07 10.85 -4.92
N ASP A 46 7.26 10.83 -5.51
CA ASP A 46 7.99 12.04 -5.92
C ASP A 46 7.14 12.97 -6.79
N ASN A 47 6.49 12.42 -7.82
CA ASN A 47 5.62 13.19 -8.72
C ASN A 47 4.38 13.76 -8.01
N ILE A 48 3.83 13.03 -7.03
CA ILE A 48 2.68 13.50 -6.25
C ILE A 48 3.13 14.58 -5.26
N GLU A 49 4.29 14.38 -4.61
CA GLU A 49 4.87 15.38 -3.71
C GLU A 49 5.19 16.68 -4.46
N GLU A 50 5.80 16.61 -5.65
CA GLU A 50 6.06 17.78 -6.49
C GLU A 50 4.76 18.54 -6.82
N ARG A 51 3.68 17.83 -7.10
CA ARG A 51 2.38 18.42 -7.46
C ARG A 51 1.67 19.06 -6.27
N LEU A 52 1.69 18.41 -5.11
CA LEU A 52 0.96 18.85 -3.92
C LEU A 52 1.79 19.77 -3.01
N GLY A 53 3.10 19.65 -3.04
CA GLY A 53 4.01 20.18 -2.05
C GLY A 53 4.12 19.28 -0.82
N LYS A 54 5.25 19.36 -0.11
CA LYS A 54 5.64 18.43 0.97
C LYS A 54 4.57 18.25 2.05
N LEU A 55 4.03 19.36 2.57
CA LEU A 55 3.07 19.29 3.68
C LEU A 55 1.77 18.59 3.26
N LYS A 56 1.23 18.96 2.10
CA LYS A 56 -0.01 18.33 1.60
C LYS A 56 0.23 16.87 1.22
N PHE A 57 1.41 16.51 0.71
CA PHE A 57 1.77 15.13 0.44
C PHE A 57 1.80 14.28 1.72
N ILE A 58 2.39 14.80 2.80
CA ILE A 58 2.39 14.09 4.09
C ILE A 58 0.96 13.87 4.60
N ILE A 59 0.14 14.92 4.57
CA ILE A 59 -1.27 14.81 5.00
C ILE A 59 -2.00 13.80 4.13
N PHE A 60 -1.84 13.88 2.83
CA PHE A 60 -2.42 12.97 1.86
C PHE A 60 -2.02 11.50 2.14
N TYR A 61 -0.73 11.24 2.33
CA TYR A 61 -0.21 9.92 2.66
C TYR A 61 -0.81 9.36 3.95
N LEU A 62 -0.88 10.17 5.01
CA LEU A 62 -1.46 9.75 6.28
C LEU A 62 -2.97 9.49 6.17
N VAL A 63 -3.71 10.36 5.49
CA VAL A 63 -5.16 10.20 5.31
C VAL A 63 -5.48 8.93 4.51
N THR A 64 -4.78 8.69 3.40
CA THR A 64 -4.99 7.49 2.60
C THR A 64 -4.62 6.22 3.37
N GLY A 65 -3.59 6.27 4.22
CA GLY A 65 -3.22 5.16 5.10
C GLY A 65 -4.26 4.87 6.18
N ILE A 66 -4.87 5.92 6.75
CA ILE A 66 -5.98 5.78 7.71
C ILE A 66 -7.19 5.15 7.02
N VAL A 67 -7.58 5.63 5.84
CA VAL A 67 -8.70 5.04 5.07
C VAL A 67 -8.42 3.58 4.74
N ALA A 68 -7.20 3.25 4.33
CA ALA A 68 -6.80 1.87 4.07
C ALA A 68 -6.96 0.98 5.31
N ALA A 69 -6.51 1.46 6.49
CA ALA A 69 -6.64 0.74 7.74
C ALA A 69 -8.10 0.48 8.11
N PHE A 70 -8.96 1.49 8.00
CA PHE A 70 -10.39 1.34 8.23
C PHE A 70 -11.05 0.39 7.23
N SER A 71 -10.66 0.44 5.96
CA SER A 71 -11.19 -0.47 4.94
C SER A 71 -10.92 -1.94 5.28
N GLN A 72 -9.72 -2.25 5.77
CA GLN A 72 -9.38 -3.60 6.23
C GLN A 72 -10.16 -3.98 7.49
N ALA A 73 -10.23 -3.09 8.47
CA ALA A 73 -10.94 -3.33 9.72
C ALA A 73 -12.45 -3.53 9.54
N LEU A 74 -13.07 -2.90 8.54
CA LEU A 74 -14.48 -3.08 8.21
C LEU A 74 -14.77 -4.46 7.60
N ILE A 75 -13.81 -5.04 6.88
CA ILE A 75 -13.96 -6.36 6.27
C ILE A 75 -13.76 -7.47 7.29
N ASP A 76 -12.81 -7.31 8.21
CA ASP A 76 -12.54 -8.27 9.28
C ASP A 76 -12.34 -7.55 10.63
N PRO A 77 -13.47 -7.16 11.29
CA PRO A 77 -13.41 -6.44 12.56
C PRO A 77 -12.89 -7.29 13.73
N THR A 78 -12.86 -8.60 13.56
CA THR A 78 -12.45 -9.56 14.60
C THR A 78 -11.02 -10.07 14.40
N SER A 79 -10.35 -9.62 13.38
CA SER A 79 -9.00 -10.06 13.06
C SER A 79 -8.02 -9.79 14.21
N THR A 80 -7.30 -10.82 14.59
CA THR A 80 -6.17 -10.72 15.51
C THR A 80 -4.82 -10.59 14.78
N ILE A 81 -4.83 -10.60 13.45
CA ILE A 81 -3.65 -10.48 12.62
C ILE A 81 -3.26 -9.01 12.52
N PRO A 82 -2.06 -8.62 12.97
CA PRO A 82 -1.63 -7.23 12.86
C PRO A 82 -1.49 -6.81 11.40
N MET A 83 -2.17 -5.73 11.02
CA MET A 83 -1.93 -5.09 9.72
C MET A 83 -0.69 -4.20 9.85
N ILE A 84 0.34 -4.47 9.05
CA ILE A 84 1.59 -3.72 9.03
C ILE A 84 1.98 -3.39 7.58
N GLY A 85 2.59 -2.23 7.39
CA GLY A 85 3.15 -1.80 6.11
C GLY A 85 2.56 -0.49 5.59
N ALA A 86 3.41 0.21 4.87
CA ALA A 86 3.08 1.47 4.18
C ALA A 86 2.13 1.28 2.99
N SER A 87 1.89 0.02 2.58
CA SER A 87 1.31 -0.31 1.26
C SER A 87 -0.10 0.22 1.05
N GLY A 88 -0.92 0.33 2.11
CA GLY A 88 -2.23 0.95 2.02
C GLY A 88 -2.17 2.45 1.70
N ALA A 89 -1.27 3.20 2.35
CA ALA A 89 -1.03 4.61 2.03
C ALA A 89 -0.40 4.77 0.63
N ILE A 90 0.52 3.89 0.27
CA ILE A 90 1.13 3.86 -1.07
C ILE A 90 0.08 3.55 -2.14
N ALA A 91 -0.88 2.68 -1.88
CA ALA A 91 -2.00 2.45 -2.78
C ALA A 91 -2.77 3.75 -3.07
N GLY A 92 -2.95 4.63 -2.07
CA GLY A 92 -3.47 5.97 -2.26
C GLY A 92 -2.59 6.83 -3.17
N VAL A 93 -1.26 6.77 -3.00
CA VAL A 93 -0.31 7.44 -3.90
C VAL A 93 -0.44 6.94 -5.34
N LEU A 94 -0.59 5.62 -5.54
CA LEU A 94 -0.81 5.03 -6.88
C LEU A 94 -2.12 5.50 -7.50
N GLY A 95 -3.19 5.56 -6.73
CA GLY A 95 -4.47 6.12 -7.16
C GLY A 95 -4.33 7.58 -7.58
N GLY A 96 -3.63 8.43 -6.77
CA GLY A 96 -3.30 9.80 -7.09
C GLY A 96 -2.52 9.96 -8.37
N TYR A 97 -1.54 9.11 -8.54
CA TYR A 97 -0.76 9.09 -9.76
C TYR A 97 -1.62 8.76 -10.98
N LEU A 98 -2.53 7.80 -10.84
CA LEU A 98 -3.44 7.43 -11.94
C LEU A 98 -4.35 8.59 -12.35
N VAL A 99 -4.86 9.35 -11.39
CA VAL A 99 -5.74 10.51 -11.65
C VAL A 99 -4.96 11.67 -12.28
N LEU A 100 -3.80 11.99 -11.73
CA LEU A 100 -3.02 13.16 -12.17
C LEU A 100 -2.21 12.89 -13.45
N TYR A 101 -1.72 11.67 -13.64
CA TYR A 101 -0.79 11.32 -14.71
C TYR A 101 -1.19 10.05 -15.49
N PRO A 102 -2.46 9.89 -15.93
CA PRO A 102 -2.95 8.64 -16.54
C PRO A 102 -2.19 8.26 -17.81
N LYS A 103 -1.71 9.26 -18.55
CA LYS A 103 -1.02 9.09 -19.84
C LYS A 103 0.52 9.05 -19.71
N ALA A 104 1.06 9.21 -18.50
CA ALA A 104 2.50 9.09 -18.27
C ALA A 104 3.01 7.70 -18.66
N ASN A 105 4.26 7.64 -19.13
CA ASN A 105 4.91 6.38 -19.46
C ASN A 105 5.71 5.87 -18.26
N ILE A 106 5.33 4.71 -17.74
CA ILE A 106 6.07 4.00 -16.71
C ILE A 106 7.05 3.05 -17.39
N LYS A 107 8.30 3.08 -16.96
CA LYS A 107 9.33 2.11 -17.40
C LYS A 107 9.14 0.82 -16.59
N VAL A 108 8.71 -0.23 -17.25
CA VAL A 108 8.54 -1.55 -16.66
C VAL A 108 9.71 -2.43 -17.06
N LEU A 109 10.41 -2.96 -16.06
CA LEU A 109 11.47 -3.95 -16.26
C LEU A 109 10.81 -5.32 -16.48
N PHE A 110 10.92 -5.82 -17.69
CA PHE A 110 10.54 -7.18 -18.01
C PHE A 110 11.78 -8.06 -17.96
N TRP A 111 11.75 -9.03 -17.03
CA TRP A 111 12.84 -10.00 -16.87
C TRP A 111 12.29 -11.41 -16.97
N PHE A 112 12.71 -12.11 -18.01
CA PHE A 112 12.36 -13.50 -18.21
C PHE A 112 13.64 -14.32 -18.51
N ILE A 113 14.09 -15.10 -17.53
CA ILE A 113 15.32 -15.90 -17.55
C ILE A 113 16.54 -15.04 -17.88
N ILE A 114 17.01 -15.03 -19.16
CA ILE A 114 18.15 -14.25 -19.65
C ILE A 114 17.73 -12.99 -20.42
N PHE A 115 16.44 -12.86 -20.74
CA PHE A 115 15.93 -11.70 -21.47
C PHE A 115 15.53 -10.60 -20.50
N VAL A 116 16.26 -9.48 -20.59
CA VAL A 116 15.95 -8.28 -19.82
C VAL A 116 15.56 -7.17 -20.79
N LYS A 117 14.36 -6.64 -20.66
CA LYS A 117 13.86 -5.57 -21.51
C LYS A 117 13.12 -4.52 -20.69
N ILE A 118 13.44 -3.25 -20.94
CA ILE A 118 12.67 -2.14 -20.39
C ILE A 118 11.65 -1.73 -21.45
N ILE A 119 10.36 -1.81 -21.09
CA ILE A 119 9.25 -1.39 -21.92
C ILE A 119 8.57 -0.18 -21.27
N ARG A 120 8.03 0.71 -22.10
CA ARG A 120 7.27 1.88 -21.64
C ARG A 120 5.80 1.60 -21.80
N ILE A 121 5.08 1.59 -20.69
CA ILE A 121 3.64 1.33 -20.66
C ILE A 121 2.93 2.54 -20.05
N ARG A 122 1.75 2.87 -20.52
CA ARG A 122 0.94 3.95 -19.96
C ARG A 122 0.55 3.66 -18.52
N ALA A 123 0.57 4.70 -17.68
CA ALA A 123 0.26 4.57 -16.25
C ALA A 123 -1.11 3.94 -16.01
N PHE A 124 -2.13 4.30 -16.78
CA PHE A 124 -3.47 3.74 -16.61
C PHE A 124 -3.53 2.23 -16.86
N ILE A 125 -2.65 1.68 -17.72
CA ILE A 125 -2.58 0.23 -17.94
C ILE A 125 -1.89 -0.46 -16.76
N VAL A 126 -0.76 0.08 -16.30
CA VAL A 126 0.01 -0.52 -15.20
C VAL A 126 -0.77 -0.46 -13.90
N LEU A 127 -1.27 0.72 -13.53
CA LEU A 127 -1.96 0.94 -12.26
C LEU A 127 -3.39 0.40 -12.28
N GLY A 128 -4.08 0.48 -13.44
CA GLY A 128 -5.37 -0.15 -13.64
C GLY A 128 -5.27 -1.67 -13.56
N GLY A 129 -4.26 -2.28 -14.18
CA GLY A 129 -3.98 -3.70 -14.03
C GLY A 129 -3.65 -4.09 -12.60
N TRP A 130 -2.85 -3.27 -11.90
CA TRP A 130 -2.51 -3.50 -10.50
C TRP A 130 -3.76 -3.53 -9.60
N ILE A 131 -4.66 -2.55 -9.71
CA ILE A 131 -5.87 -2.51 -8.88
C ILE A 131 -6.83 -3.67 -9.21
N ILE A 132 -6.95 -4.05 -10.49
CA ILE A 132 -7.75 -5.22 -10.89
C ILE A 132 -7.20 -6.49 -10.21
N ILE A 133 -5.88 -6.67 -10.18
CA ILE A 133 -5.25 -7.79 -9.48
C ILE A 133 -5.59 -7.75 -7.97
N GLN A 134 -5.60 -6.57 -7.33
CA GLN A 134 -6.01 -6.47 -5.91
C GLN A 134 -7.45 -6.97 -5.70
N PHE A 135 -8.39 -6.60 -6.57
CA PHE A 135 -9.77 -7.07 -6.49
C PHE A 135 -9.89 -8.59 -6.71
N ILE A 136 -9.18 -9.14 -7.69
CA ILE A 136 -9.19 -10.58 -7.94
C ILE A 136 -8.61 -11.34 -6.74
N SER A 137 -7.47 -10.88 -6.24
CA SER A 137 -6.80 -11.50 -5.09
C SER A 137 -7.63 -11.40 -3.81
N PHE A 138 -8.31 -10.28 -3.59
CA PHE A 138 -9.23 -10.11 -2.46
C PHE A 138 -10.33 -11.17 -2.46
N ASN A 139 -10.94 -11.45 -3.62
CA ASN A 139 -12.01 -12.46 -3.73
C ASN A 139 -11.49 -13.91 -3.66
N GLY A 140 -10.21 -14.14 -3.95
CA GLY A 140 -9.59 -15.47 -3.97
C GLY A 140 -8.84 -15.86 -2.70
N THR A 141 -8.69 -14.96 -1.73
CA THR A 141 -7.88 -15.19 -0.52
C THR A 141 -8.78 -15.44 0.68
N ASP A 142 -8.47 -16.46 1.47
CA ASP A 142 -9.10 -16.67 2.78
C ASP A 142 -8.65 -15.56 3.73
N ILE A 143 -9.61 -14.82 4.27
CA ILE A 143 -9.41 -13.70 5.19
C ILE A 143 -8.58 -14.13 6.42
N ASN A 144 -8.72 -15.39 6.84
CA ASN A 144 -8.04 -15.95 8.01
C ASN A 144 -6.61 -16.43 7.74
N SER A 145 -6.17 -16.47 6.47
CA SER A 145 -4.87 -17.05 6.12
C SER A 145 -3.66 -16.17 6.44
N GLY A 146 -3.88 -14.91 6.79
CA GLY A 146 -2.80 -13.91 6.87
C GLY A 146 -2.27 -13.54 5.48
N GLY A 147 -1.39 -12.57 5.40
CA GLY A 147 -0.75 -12.18 4.13
C GLY A 147 -1.02 -10.74 3.74
N VAL A 148 -1.33 -10.51 2.46
CA VAL A 148 -1.53 -9.16 1.92
C VAL A 148 -2.91 -8.63 2.28
N ALA A 149 -2.98 -7.42 2.85
CA ALA A 149 -4.21 -6.73 3.20
C ALA A 149 -4.85 -6.08 1.95
N TYR A 150 -5.46 -6.89 1.09
CA TYR A 150 -6.03 -6.43 -0.18
C TYR A 150 -7.12 -5.38 -0.01
N ALA A 151 -7.96 -5.49 1.02
CA ALA A 151 -8.99 -4.49 1.32
C ALA A 151 -8.36 -3.13 1.68
N ALA A 152 -7.23 -3.12 2.39
CA ALA A 152 -6.48 -1.90 2.65
C ALA A 152 -5.92 -1.28 1.37
N HIS A 153 -5.40 -2.10 0.44
CA HIS A 153 -4.93 -1.61 -0.86
C HIS A 153 -6.06 -1.00 -1.69
N ILE A 154 -7.19 -1.68 -1.76
CA ILE A 154 -8.37 -1.19 -2.49
C ILE A 154 -8.89 0.10 -1.86
N GLY A 155 -9.07 0.13 -0.54
CA GLY A 155 -9.54 1.31 0.17
C GLY A 155 -8.61 2.51 0.04
N GLY A 156 -7.30 2.29 0.21
CA GLY A 156 -6.28 3.32 0.00
C GLY A 156 -6.30 3.88 -1.42
N PHE A 157 -6.36 3.01 -2.42
CA PHE A 157 -6.38 3.41 -3.83
C PHE A 157 -7.64 4.21 -4.19
N LEU A 158 -8.81 3.78 -3.70
CA LEU A 158 -10.08 4.42 -3.99
C LEU A 158 -10.34 5.68 -3.14
N SER A 159 -9.62 5.88 -2.05
CA SER A 159 -9.79 7.05 -1.17
C SER A 159 -9.68 8.39 -1.90
N LEU A 160 -8.95 8.41 -3.02
CA LEU A 160 -8.79 9.59 -3.86
C LEU A 160 -10.04 10.03 -4.63
N ILE A 161 -11.02 9.17 -4.80
CA ILE A 161 -12.25 9.54 -5.51
C ILE A 161 -13.00 10.62 -4.71
N HIS A 162 -12.62 10.85 -3.45
CA HIS A 162 -13.29 11.76 -2.51
C HIS A 162 -12.38 12.90 -1.99
N ILE A 163 -11.13 13.00 -2.47
CA ILE A 163 -10.19 14.09 -2.15
C ILE A 163 -9.87 14.90 -3.40
#